data_cf4fbd48d5cefd0e656f19a6ff13a29e
#
_entry.id   cf4fbd48d5cefd0e656f19a6ff13a29e
#
_cell.length_a   1.000
_cell.length_b   1.000
_cell.length_c   1.000
_cell.angle_alpha   90.00
_cell.angle_beta   90.00
_cell.angle_gamma   90.00
#
_symmetry.space_group_name_H-M   'P 1'
#
loop_
_entity.id
_entity.type
_entity.pdbx_description
1 polymer ?
#
loop_
_entity_poly.entity_id
_entity_poly.type
_entity_poly.pdbx_seq_one_letter_code
_entity_poly.pdbx_strand_id
1 'polypeptide(L)'
;MNQPESPDRRLDGWKSIAGYFRRDRTTVMRWARERDLPVHRLPGGKQGSVFAYERELATWARRAEQDDLADAPAAPEPEAPLPASSAPPPSAPQTQSLGTDAPSQSSRRWLWPSLGAVALAGVLAVSLPMLGGAQSPGEPRSEQIVPLPRDPKVASDYVAARDLWARRTPAALSRAIGLYERVIAADPEFAPAYAGLAEAWLITREYGAATESRAYSAAKSAVEQALKLDSRLPAAHRANGFIQYWWSYDAQRAVNSFQRALTLDPHDGLSHFWYANVLADLGQDTAAQREYDTAQLLLPGTPAIAIERACAHWQAGRDRRALMELNQLKAQYPDDATIRNCLAWAHISRGDIRAYAREFGELARLRKVPELLALAQKLDTAVVRNPATAHLVLVADAQREFAAGERKTRMTPAFQASSMGDRETLVALLRQAAMLGERWYSATLNKRIAQQWQGDAEVQALLNKVVIATPKVRLT
;
A
#
# COMPACT_ATOMS: atom_id res chain seq x y z
N MET A 1 24.14 -49.87 -24.35
CA MET A 1 22.98 -49.46 -25.17
C MET A 1 22.23 -48.39 -24.39
N ASN A 2 22.51 -47.12 -24.73
CA ASN A 2 21.80 -45.97 -24.13
C ASN A 2 20.40 -45.92 -24.79
N GLN A 3 19.35 -46.01 -23.97
CA GLN A 3 18.01 -45.65 -24.42
C GLN A 3 17.96 -44.15 -24.71
N PRO A 4 17.30 -43.69 -25.79
CA PRO A 4 17.11 -42.29 -26.03
C PRO A 4 16.21 -41.69 -24.95
N GLU A 5 16.70 -40.66 -24.27
CA GLU A 5 15.90 -39.87 -23.32
C GLU A 5 14.66 -39.31 -24.05
N SER A 6 13.49 -39.56 -23.50
CA SER A 6 12.25 -38.97 -23.98
C SER A 6 12.36 -37.46 -23.99
N PRO A 7 11.88 -36.76 -25.02
CA PRO A 7 11.94 -35.29 -25.07
C PRO A 7 11.21 -34.70 -23.85
N ASP A 8 11.90 -33.80 -23.16
CA ASP A 8 11.39 -33.11 -21.96
C ASP A 8 10.08 -32.37 -22.31
N ARG A 9 8.98 -32.76 -21.69
CA ARG A 9 7.66 -32.23 -22.03
C ARG A 9 7.51 -30.80 -21.53
N ARG A 10 7.22 -29.88 -22.46
CA ARG A 10 6.92 -28.49 -22.17
C ARG A 10 5.45 -28.33 -21.80
N LEU A 11 5.19 -27.60 -20.71
CA LEU A 11 3.86 -27.21 -20.21
C LEU A 11 3.62 -25.72 -20.44
N ASP A 12 2.68 -25.38 -21.30
CA ASP A 12 2.38 -23.99 -21.65
C ASP A 12 1.24 -23.43 -20.79
N GLY A 13 1.49 -22.26 -20.21
CA GLY A 13 0.54 -21.47 -19.41
C GLY A 13 0.35 -21.98 -17.98
N TRP A 14 -0.06 -21.07 -17.13
CA TRP A 14 -0.29 -21.34 -15.71
C TRP A 14 -1.27 -22.47 -15.41
N LYS A 15 -2.24 -22.70 -16.31
CA LYS A 15 -3.23 -23.78 -16.14
C LYS A 15 -2.58 -25.16 -16.27
N SER A 16 -1.69 -25.33 -17.24
CA SER A 16 -0.98 -26.60 -17.47
C SER A 16 0.03 -26.89 -16.34
N ILE A 17 0.75 -25.85 -15.88
CA ILE A 17 1.70 -25.96 -14.76
C ILE A 17 0.95 -26.29 -13.45
N ALA A 18 -0.18 -25.66 -13.20
CA ALA A 18 -1.04 -25.95 -12.05
C ALA A 18 -1.61 -27.38 -12.09
N GLY A 19 -2.01 -27.85 -13.28
CA GLY A 19 -2.45 -29.23 -13.49
C GLY A 19 -1.39 -30.26 -13.17
N TYR A 20 -0.12 -30.02 -13.47
CA TYR A 20 1.00 -30.89 -13.15
C TYR A 20 1.12 -31.16 -11.64
N PHE A 21 0.98 -30.11 -10.81
CA PHE A 21 1.03 -30.19 -9.36
C PHE A 21 -0.32 -30.55 -8.70
N ARG A 22 -1.40 -30.68 -9.47
CA ARG A 22 -2.78 -30.83 -8.96
C ARG A 22 -3.15 -29.76 -7.93
N ARG A 23 -2.73 -28.53 -8.18
CA ARG A 23 -2.99 -27.36 -7.34
C ARG A 23 -3.72 -26.30 -8.14
N ASP A 24 -4.29 -25.33 -7.44
CA ASP A 24 -4.89 -24.18 -8.08
C ASP A 24 -3.83 -23.24 -8.69
N ARG A 25 -4.26 -22.44 -9.67
CA ARG A 25 -3.39 -21.53 -10.40
C ARG A 25 -2.71 -20.50 -9.48
N THR A 26 -3.41 -20.03 -8.47
CA THR A 26 -2.94 -19.01 -7.54
C THR A 26 -1.80 -19.53 -6.67
N THR A 27 -1.92 -20.76 -6.19
CA THR A 27 -0.88 -21.47 -5.44
C THR A 27 0.41 -21.61 -6.26
N VAL A 28 0.31 -22.05 -7.52
CA VAL A 28 1.48 -22.25 -8.39
C VAL A 28 2.14 -20.92 -8.77
N MET A 29 1.35 -19.89 -9.00
CA MET A 29 1.86 -18.54 -9.22
C MET A 29 2.56 -17.97 -7.97
N ARG A 30 2.09 -18.32 -6.77
CA ARG A 30 2.74 -17.98 -5.51
C ARG A 30 4.08 -18.69 -5.38
N TRP A 31 4.16 -20.00 -5.67
CA TRP A 31 5.41 -20.74 -5.65
C TRP A 31 6.45 -20.19 -6.63
N ALA A 32 6.04 -19.71 -7.79
CA ALA A 32 6.92 -19.07 -8.75
C ALA A 32 7.48 -17.73 -8.24
N ARG A 33 6.78 -17.08 -7.29
CA ARG A 33 7.23 -15.81 -6.69
C ARG A 33 8.03 -16.00 -5.41
N GLU A 34 7.66 -17.01 -4.60
CA GLU A 34 8.13 -17.15 -3.21
C GLU A 34 9.12 -18.30 -3.01
N ARG A 35 9.09 -19.30 -3.91
CA ARG A 35 9.85 -20.54 -3.79
C ARG A 35 10.66 -20.90 -5.05
N ASP A 36 10.93 -19.93 -5.91
CA ASP A 36 11.72 -20.09 -7.14
C ASP A 36 11.28 -21.27 -8.02
N LEU A 37 9.96 -21.50 -8.17
CA LEU A 37 9.44 -22.50 -9.11
C LEU A 37 9.93 -22.15 -10.52
N PRO A 38 10.61 -23.04 -11.24
CA PRO A 38 11.19 -22.76 -12.55
C PRO A 38 10.10 -22.56 -13.60
N VAL A 39 9.86 -21.30 -13.97
CA VAL A 39 8.95 -20.90 -15.03
C VAL A 39 9.65 -19.96 -15.98
N HIS A 40 9.50 -20.21 -17.27
CA HIS A 40 10.07 -19.41 -18.35
C HIS A 40 9.02 -18.50 -18.96
N ARG A 41 9.43 -17.37 -19.50
CA ARG A 41 8.56 -16.43 -20.20
C ARG A 41 9.00 -16.28 -21.65
N LEU A 42 8.04 -16.35 -22.58
CA LEU A 42 8.31 -16.05 -23.97
C LEU A 42 8.40 -14.53 -24.17
N PRO A 43 9.46 -14.02 -24.81
CA PRO A 43 9.51 -12.62 -25.21
C PRO A 43 8.46 -12.33 -26.29
N GLY A 44 7.67 -11.24 -26.15
CA GLY A 44 6.87 -10.70 -27.24
C GLY A 44 5.38 -11.03 -27.29
N GLY A 45 4.63 -10.99 -26.18
CA GLY A 45 3.17 -11.09 -26.23
C GLY A 45 2.47 -10.14 -25.25
N LYS A 46 1.27 -9.64 -25.59
CA LYS A 46 0.43 -8.73 -24.76
C LYS A 46 0.00 -9.32 -23.39
N GLN A 47 0.26 -10.60 -23.16
CA GLN A 47 0.25 -11.29 -21.86
C GLN A 47 1.37 -12.29 -21.90
N GLY A 48 2.48 -12.06 -21.21
CA GLY A 48 3.65 -12.91 -21.24
C GLY A 48 3.28 -14.37 -21.04
N SER A 49 3.30 -15.16 -22.14
CA SER A 49 3.05 -16.57 -22.09
C SER A 49 4.14 -17.23 -21.25
N VAL A 50 3.76 -17.90 -20.17
CA VAL A 50 4.67 -18.67 -19.32
C VAL A 50 4.68 -20.12 -19.76
N PHE A 51 5.82 -20.78 -19.62
CA PHE A 51 5.96 -22.21 -19.80
C PHE A 51 6.96 -22.77 -18.78
N ALA A 52 6.93 -24.09 -18.58
CA ALA A 52 7.90 -24.80 -17.74
C ALA A 52 8.15 -26.18 -18.34
N TYR A 53 9.27 -26.80 -18.00
CA TYR A 53 9.58 -28.16 -18.40
C TYR A 53 9.30 -29.13 -17.25
N GLU A 54 8.68 -30.27 -17.52
CA GLU A 54 8.31 -31.26 -16.50
C GLU A 54 9.52 -31.73 -15.67
N ARG A 55 10.69 -31.87 -16.29
CA ARG A 55 11.93 -32.25 -15.62
C ARG A 55 12.41 -31.20 -14.60
N GLU A 56 12.29 -29.92 -14.95
CA GLU A 56 12.62 -28.83 -14.04
C GLU A 56 11.67 -28.78 -12.86
N LEU A 57 10.36 -28.92 -13.12
CA LEU A 57 9.33 -28.96 -12.08
C LEU A 57 9.50 -30.14 -11.14
N ALA A 58 9.83 -31.35 -11.66
CA ALA A 58 10.09 -32.51 -10.85
C ALA A 58 11.36 -32.35 -9.98
N THR A 59 12.39 -31.70 -10.50
CA THR A 59 13.62 -31.42 -9.74
C THR A 59 13.39 -30.41 -8.64
N TRP A 60 12.61 -29.39 -8.93
CA TRP A 60 12.22 -28.37 -7.96
C TRP A 60 11.35 -28.98 -6.84
N ALA A 61 10.37 -29.83 -7.17
CA ALA A 61 9.51 -30.47 -6.18
C ALA A 61 10.30 -31.31 -5.18
N ARG A 62 11.27 -32.10 -5.65
CA ARG A 62 12.15 -32.90 -4.79
C ARG A 62 13.01 -32.07 -3.85
N ARG A 63 13.49 -30.90 -4.31
CA ARG A 63 14.28 -29.96 -3.48
C ARG A 63 13.40 -29.31 -2.41
N ALA A 64 12.21 -28.86 -2.78
CA ALA A 64 11.25 -28.27 -1.86
C ALA A 64 10.81 -29.23 -0.74
N GLU A 65 10.65 -30.55 -1.06
CA GLU A 65 10.37 -31.57 -0.05
C GLU A 65 11.55 -31.79 0.91
N GLN A 66 12.80 -31.66 0.44
CA GLN A 66 14.00 -31.77 1.30
C GLN A 66 14.15 -30.56 2.22
N ASP A 67 13.86 -29.36 1.73
CA ASP A 67 13.92 -28.13 2.51
C ASP A 67 12.82 -28.10 3.59
N ASP A 68 11.60 -28.55 3.28
CA ASP A 68 10.48 -28.68 4.25
C ASP A 68 10.78 -29.76 5.32
N LEU A 69 11.60 -30.78 5.02
CA LEU A 69 12.04 -31.80 5.99
C LEU A 69 13.21 -31.30 6.88
N ALA A 70 14.03 -30.38 6.36
CA ALA A 70 15.16 -29.79 7.11
C ALA A 70 14.70 -28.72 8.11
N ASP A 71 13.54 -28.07 7.87
CA ASP A 71 12.93 -27.05 8.73
C ASP A 71 11.94 -27.62 9.76
N ALA A 72 11.72 -28.94 9.78
CA ALA A 72 10.87 -29.58 10.76
C ALA A 72 11.53 -29.51 12.15
N PRO A 73 10.89 -28.97 13.20
CA PRO A 73 11.45 -28.96 14.55
C PRO A 73 11.68 -30.40 15.01
N ALA A 74 12.88 -30.67 15.54
CA ALA A 74 13.25 -31.96 16.09
C ALA A 74 12.18 -32.42 17.08
N ALA A 75 11.71 -33.66 16.91
CA ALA A 75 10.74 -34.26 17.81
C ALA A 75 11.32 -34.30 19.23
N PRO A 76 10.55 -33.95 20.27
CA PRO A 76 11.01 -34.06 21.65
C PRO A 76 11.28 -35.52 22.00
N GLU A 77 12.41 -35.78 22.67
CA GLU A 77 12.73 -37.08 23.23
C GLU A 77 11.63 -37.55 24.18
N PRO A 78 11.34 -38.86 24.24
CA PRO A 78 10.27 -39.38 25.09
C PRO A 78 10.66 -39.26 26.59
N GLU A 79 9.97 -38.39 27.30
CA GLU A 79 10.04 -38.35 28.77
C GLU A 79 9.49 -39.65 29.39
N ALA A 80 10.19 -40.16 30.42
CA ALA A 80 9.85 -41.33 31.17
C ALA A 80 8.49 -41.16 31.90
N PRO A 81 7.71 -42.26 32.10
CA PRO A 81 6.36 -42.16 32.62
C PRO A 81 6.35 -41.87 34.13
N LEU A 82 5.65 -40.80 34.54
CA LEU A 82 5.27 -40.54 35.93
C LEU A 82 4.01 -41.33 36.32
N PRO A 83 3.86 -41.73 37.58
CA PRO A 83 2.84 -42.69 38.03
C PRO A 83 1.43 -42.10 38.05
N ALA A 84 0.47 -42.97 37.72
CA ALA A 84 -0.95 -42.72 37.63
C ALA A 84 -1.57 -42.19 38.93
N SER A 85 -2.28 -41.07 38.85
CA SER A 85 -3.24 -40.63 39.86
C SER A 85 -4.65 -40.84 39.32
N SER A 86 -5.40 -41.65 40.04
CA SER A 86 -6.77 -42.06 39.76
C SER A 86 -7.77 -40.95 40.13
N ALA A 87 -8.57 -40.51 39.15
CA ALA A 87 -9.84 -39.82 39.40
C ALA A 87 -10.88 -40.28 38.36
N PRO A 88 -12.17 -40.40 38.72
CA PRO A 88 -13.18 -41.13 37.95
C PRO A 88 -13.75 -40.27 36.80
N PRO A 89 -14.35 -40.92 35.78
CA PRO A 89 -14.85 -40.26 34.60
C PRO A 89 -16.20 -39.55 34.80
N PRO A 90 -16.47 -38.41 34.22
CA PRO A 90 -17.82 -37.85 34.15
C PRO A 90 -18.65 -38.46 33.07
N SER A 91 -19.91 -38.70 33.39
CA SER A 91 -20.95 -39.35 32.61
C SER A 91 -21.32 -38.59 31.33
N ALA A 92 -21.60 -39.32 30.30
CA ALA A 92 -22.10 -38.85 29.01
C ALA A 92 -23.58 -38.33 29.13
N PRO A 93 -23.97 -37.29 28.41
CA PRO A 93 -25.37 -36.96 28.21
C PRO A 93 -25.95 -37.73 27.03
N GLN A 94 -27.15 -38.24 27.26
CA GLN A 94 -27.96 -39.06 26.37
C GLN A 94 -28.50 -38.24 25.18
N THR A 95 -28.46 -38.88 24.03
CA THR A 95 -29.19 -38.53 22.82
C THR A 95 -30.71 -38.65 23.04
N GLN A 96 -31.44 -37.58 22.77
CA GLN A 96 -32.87 -37.65 22.42
C GLN A 96 -33.07 -37.37 20.93
N SER A 97 -33.55 -38.37 20.25
CA SER A 97 -34.08 -38.35 18.90
C SER A 97 -35.57 -37.94 18.96
N LEU A 98 -35.97 -37.00 18.12
CA LEU A 98 -37.31 -36.73 17.58
C LEU A 98 -37.08 -35.83 16.38
N GLY A 99 -37.50 -36.10 15.19
CA GLY A 99 -38.64 -36.68 14.59
C GLY A 99 -38.71 -36.00 13.22
N THR A 100 -38.74 -36.81 12.21
CA THR A 100 -38.96 -36.51 10.81
C THR A 100 -40.17 -35.60 10.57
N ASP A 101 -40.02 -34.62 9.68
CA ASP A 101 -41.04 -34.33 8.67
C ASP A 101 -40.46 -33.45 7.54
N ALA A 102 -40.45 -34.00 6.34
CA ALA A 102 -40.29 -33.29 5.08
C ALA A 102 -41.69 -32.90 4.54
N PRO A 103 -41.80 -31.82 3.78
CA PRO A 103 -42.47 -31.94 2.52
C PRO A 103 -41.74 -31.32 1.32
N SER A 104 -41.52 -32.18 0.35
CA SER A 104 -41.97 -32.11 -1.06
C SER A 104 -41.74 -30.83 -1.86
N GLN A 105 -41.09 -31.07 -2.95
CA GLN A 105 -40.85 -30.34 -4.18
C GLN A 105 -42.09 -29.59 -4.72
N SER A 106 -41.87 -28.41 -5.28
CA SER A 106 -42.56 -28.00 -6.48
C SER A 106 -41.68 -27.17 -7.39
N SER A 107 -41.33 -27.81 -8.47
CA SER A 107 -40.78 -27.26 -9.69
C SER A 107 -41.75 -26.26 -10.33
N ARG A 108 -41.26 -25.06 -10.72
CA ARG A 108 -41.90 -24.26 -11.77
C ARG A 108 -40.85 -23.74 -12.75
N ARG A 109 -40.78 -24.53 -13.84
CA ARG A 109 -40.24 -24.10 -15.13
C ARG A 109 -41.15 -22.95 -15.64
N TRP A 110 -40.58 -21.87 -16.13
CA TRP A 110 -41.23 -20.97 -17.05
C TRP A 110 -40.35 -20.75 -18.28
N LEU A 111 -41.05 -20.99 -19.40
CA LEU A 111 -40.58 -21.05 -20.78
C LEU A 111 -40.47 -19.63 -21.35
N TRP A 112 -39.52 -19.53 -22.25
CA TRP A 112 -39.41 -18.42 -23.20
C TRP A 112 -40.56 -18.47 -24.21
N PRO A 113 -40.91 -17.33 -24.84
CA PRO A 113 -41.01 -17.32 -26.29
C PRO A 113 -40.19 -16.24 -26.97
N SER A 114 -39.53 -16.64 -28.01
CA SER A 114 -38.97 -15.88 -29.10
C SER A 114 -40.08 -15.47 -30.09
N LEU A 115 -39.82 -14.41 -30.89
CA LEU A 115 -40.35 -13.94 -32.18
C LEU A 115 -40.57 -12.40 -32.07
N GLY A 116 -40.21 -11.52 -32.99
CA GLY A 116 -39.80 -11.67 -34.34
C GLY A 116 -39.52 -10.26 -34.91
N ALA A 117 -38.77 -10.18 -35.94
CA ALA A 117 -38.34 -9.00 -36.69
C ALA A 117 -39.50 -8.30 -37.44
N VAL A 118 -39.42 -6.96 -37.58
CA VAL A 118 -39.82 -6.27 -38.83
C VAL A 118 -38.94 -5.01 -39.00
N ALA A 119 -38.32 -4.93 -40.17
CA ALA A 119 -37.65 -3.77 -40.71
C ALA A 119 -38.72 -2.80 -41.30
N LEU A 120 -38.42 -1.50 -41.35
CA LEU A 120 -38.64 -0.67 -42.51
C LEU A 120 -37.95 0.69 -42.45
N ALA A 121 -37.43 1.06 -43.56
CA ALA A 121 -36.57 2.19 -43.87
C ALA A 121 -37.26 3.56 -43.82
N GLY A 122 -36.47 4.61 -43.58
CA GLY A 122 -36.86 5.99 -43.86
C GLY A 122 -35.61 6.86 -43.99
N VAL A 123 -35.24 7.09 -45.24
CA VAL A 123 -34.18 7.98 -45.71
C VAL A 123 -34.63 9.43 -45.52
N LEU A 124 -33.77 10.27 -44.93
CA LEU A 124 -33.66 11.68 -45.31
C LEU A 124 -32.29 12.21 -44.96
N ALA A 125 -31.52 12.46 -45.98
CA ALA A 125 -30.21 13.11 -45.99
C ALA A 125 -30.39 14.62 -45.70
N VAL A 126 -29.60 15.11 -44.72
CA VAL A 126 -29.17 16.52 -44.71
C VAL A 126 -27.67 16.54 -44.49
N SER A 127 -26.97 16.90 -45.55
CA SER A 127 -25.55 17.15 -45.66
C SER A 127 -25.20 18.46 -44.99
N LEU A 128 -24.28 18.41 -44.01
CA LEU A 128 -23.46 19.55 -43.61
C LEU A 128 -22.00 19.06 -43.36
N PRO A 129 -21.00 19.74 -43.90
CA PRO A 129 -19.63 19.31 -43.74
C PRO A 129 -19.12 19.79 -42.40
N MET A 130 -18.90 18.89 -41.47
CA MET A 130 -18.05 19.13 -40.30
C MET A 130 -16.67 18.58 -40.62
N LEU A 131 -15.73 19.50 -40.83
CA LEU A 131 -14.30 19.25 -40.74
C LEU A 131 -14.00 18.79 -39.26
N GLY A 132 -14.15 17.53 -39.02
CA GLY A 132 -13.64 16.84 -37.86
C GLY A 132 -12.49 15.97 -38.30
N GLY A 133 -11.27 16.36 -37.96
CA GLY A 133 -10.07 15.57 -38.23
C GLY A 133 -10.27 14.15 -37.74
N ALA A 134 -10.20 13.18 -38.63
CA ALA A 134 -10.07 11.78 -38.31
C ALA A 134 -8.77 11.61 -37.49
N GLN A 135 -8.94 11.37 -36.20
CA GLN A 135 -7.81 10.88 -35.41
C GLN A 135 -7.47 9.50 -35.96
N SER A 136 -6.32 9.42 -36.56
CA SER A 136 -5.68 8.18 -37.00
C SER A 136 -5.68 7.18 -35.85
N PRO A 137 -5.89 5.87 -36.11
CA PRO A 137 -5.74 4.83 -35.09
C PRO A 137 -4.35 5.01 -34.50
N GLY A 138 -4.31 5.24 -33.16
CA GLY A 138 -3.13 5.65 -32.44
C GLY A 138 -1.91 4.83 -32.81
N GLU A 139 -0.83 5.54 -33.05
CA GLU A 139 0.51 4.98 -33.09
C GLU A 139 0.72 4.08 -31.86
N PRO A 140 1.43 2.95 -32.01
CA PRO A 140 1.72 2.08 -30.89
C PRO A 140 2.40 2.92 -29.80
N ARG A 141 1.78 2.94 -28.60
CA ARG A 141 2.30 3.62 -27.42
C ARG A 141 3.78 3.29 -27.29
N SER A 142 4.64 4.27 -27.49
CA SER A 142 6.02 4.16 -27.08
C SER A 142 6.00 4.08 -25.56
N GLU A 143 6.13 2.86 -25.00
CA GLU A 143 6.59 2.73 -23.63
C GLU A 143 7.82 3.61 -23.52
N GLN A 144 7.79 4.61 -22.64
CA GLN A 144 9.01 5.35 -22.33
C GLN A 144 9.96 4.33 -21.70
N ILE A 145 10.81 3.78 -22.55
CA ILE A 145 11.89 2.88 -22.13
C ILE A 145 12.79 3.74 -21.25
N VAL A 146 12.72 3.56 -19.94
CA VAL A 146 13.70 4.18 -19.03
C VAL A 146 15.05 3.68 -19.51
N PRO A 147 15.95 4.57 -19.97
CA PRO A 147 17.25 4.14 -20.45
C PRO A 147 17.95 3.35 -19.35
N LEU A 148 18.55 2.23 -19.70
CA LEU A 148 19.38 1.46 -18.80
C LEU A 148 20.84 1.95 -18.90
N PRO A 149 21.64 1.80 -17.83
CA PRO A 149 23.09 2.00 -17.91
C PRO A 149 23.70 1.17 -19.04
N ARG A 150 24.75 1.68 -19.66
CA ARG A 150 25.41 0.99 -20.79
C ARG A 150 26.13 -0.29 -20.37
N ASP A 151 26.69 -0.31 -19.16
CA ASP A 151 27.31 -1.50 -18.60
C ASP A 151 26.23 -2.50 -18.17
N PRO A 152 26.23 -3.75 -18.67
CA PRO A 152 25.22 -4.75 -18.34
C PRO A 152 25.13 -5.09 -16.86
N LYS A 153 26.25 -5.04 -16.12
CA LYS A 153 26.28 -5.30 -14.69
C LYS A 153 25.64 -4.17 -13.92
N VAL A 154 25.93 -2.92 -14.29
CA VAL A 154 25.32 -1.72 -13.71
C VAL A 154 23.81 -1.69 -14.02
N ALA A 155 23.41 -2.06 -15.24
CA ALA A 155 22.01 -2.20 -15.61
C ALA A 155 21.29 -3.29 -14.78
N SER A 156 21.94 -4.43 -14.54
CA SER A 156 21.42 -5.49 -13.68
C SER A 156 21.21 -5.01 -12.24
N ASP A 157 22.18 -4.29 -11.68
CA ASP A 157 22.09 -3.70 -10.33
C ASP A 157 20.94 -2.69 -10.24
N TYR A 158 20.75 -1.86 -11.28
CA TYR A 158 19.63 -0.91 -11.34
C TYR A 158 18.26 -1.62 -11.36
N VAL A 159 18.10 -2.64 -12.19
CA VAL A 159 16.86 -3.43 -12.25
C VAL A 159 16.60 -4.13 -10.92
N ALA A 160 17.62 -4.76 -10.33
CA ALA A 160 17.51 -5.40 -9.03
C ALA A 160 17.14 -4.42 -7.92
N ALA A 161 17.65 -3.18 -7.96
CA ALA A 161 17.29 -2.12 -7.02
C ALA A 161 15.80 -1.78 -7.10
N ARG A 162 15.26 -1.65 -8.32
CA ARG A 162 13.83 -1.41 -8.55
C ARG A 162 12.95 -2.54 -8.02
N ASP A 163 13.33 -3.79 -8.27
CA ASP A 163 12.60 -4.96 -7.80
C ASP A 163 12.59 -5.04 -6.26
N LEU A 164 13.74 -4.76 -5.63
CA LEU A 164 13.84 -4.70 -4.18
C LEU A 164 13.02 -3.55 -3.58
N TRP A 165 13.03 -2.38 -4.20
CA TRP A 165 12.20 -1.25 -3.78
C TRP A 165 10.69 -1.62 -3.82
N ALA A 166 10.25 -2.34 -4.84
CA ALA A 166 8.86 -2.76 -5.00
C ALA A 166 8.37 -3.72 -3.89
N ARG A 167 9.29 -4.45 -3.23
CA ARG A 167 8.96 -5.38 -2.12
C ARG A 167 8.57 -4.67 -0.83
N ARG A 168 8.95 -3.41 -0.63
CA ARG A 168 8.56 -2.55 0.50
C ARG A 168 8.79 -3.16 1.89
N THR A 169 9.86 -3.92 2.07
CA THR A 169 10.30 -4.39 3.39
C THR A 169 11.57 -3.66 3.82
N PRO A 170 11.83 -3.47 5.14
CA PRO A 170 13.04 -2.77 5.60
C PRO A 170 14.33 -3.34 5.03
N ALA A 171 14.47 -4.67 5.01
CA ALA A 171 15.65 -5.34 4.46
C ALA A 171 15.81 -5.15 2.95
N ALA A 172 14.69 -5.23 2.19
CA ALA A 172 14.72 -5.03 0.75
C ALA A 172 15.03 -3.57 0.39
N LEU A 173 14.45 -2.61 1.11
CA LEU A 173 14.72 -1.18 0.92
C LEU A 173 16.17 -0.81 1.22
N SER A 174 16.75 -1.34 2.31
CA SER A 174 18.17 -1.15 2.61
C SER A 174 19.08 -1.68 1.50
N ARG A 175 18.77 -2.86 0.95
CA ARG A 175 19.50 -3.43 -0.18
C ARG A 175 19.29 -2.61 -1.47
N ALA A 176 18.08 -2.11 -1.72
CA ALA A 176 17.79 -1.25 -2.87
C ALA A 176 18.64 0.03 -2.83
N ILE A 177 18.72 0.68 -1.67
CA ILE A 177 19.57 1.87 -1.45
C ILE A 177 21.02 1.54 -1.82
N GLY A 178 21.60 0.47 -1.25
CA GLY A 178 22.98 0.09 -1.56
C GLY A 178 23.24 -0.27 -3.03
N LEU A 179 22.20 -0.81 -3.74
CA LEU A 179 22.29 -1.05 -5.18
C LEU A 179 22.27 0.25 -5.97
N TYR A 180 21.37 1.19 -5.67
CA TYR A 180 21.35 2.50 -6.31
C TYR A 180 22.67 3.26 -6.10
N GLU A 181 23.23 3.22 -4.88
CA GLU A 181 24.52 3.83 -4.57
C GLU A 181 25.67 3.23 -5.41
N ARG A 182 25.67 1.90 -5.63
CA ARG A 182 26.65 1.25 -6.53
C ARG A 182 26.45 1.64 -7.99
N VAL A 183 25.20 1.74 -8.45
CA VAL A 183 24.90 2.22 -9.82
C VAL A 183 25.43 3.64 -9.99
N ILE A 184 25.17 4.54 -9.03
CA ILE A 184 25.65 5.92 -9.05
C ILE A 184 27.20 5.99 -9.02
N ALA A 185 27.84 5.13 -8.25
CA ALA A 185 29.31 5.08 -8.20
C ALA A 185 29.93 4.62 -9.54
N ALA A 186 29.23 3.73 -10.26
CA ALA A 186 29.68 3.22 -11.56
C ALA A 186 29.31 4.15 -12.74
N ASP A 187 28.16 4.81 -12.67
CA ASP A 187 27.63 5.76 -13.68
C ASP A 187 27.04 6.99 -12.98
N PRO A 188 27.90 7.97 -12.60
CA PRO A 188 27.46 9.17 -11.88
C PRO A 188 26.53 10.10 -12.69
N GLU A 189 26.44 9.93 -14.00
CA GLU A 189 25.57 10.73 -14.87
C GLU A 189 24.18 10.08 -15.09
N PHE A 190 23.95 8.89 -14.57
CA PHE A 190 22.72 8.17 -14.76
C PHE A 190 21.60 8.70 -13.81
N ALA A 191 20.93 9.76 -14.21
CA ALA A 191 19.87 10.44 -13.44
C ALA A 191 18.80 9.52 -12.86
N PRO A 192 18.31 8.44 -13.55
CA PRO A 192 17.29 7.55 -12.99
C PRO A 192 17.72 6.82 -11.71
N ALA A 193 19.02 6.58 -11.49
CA ALA A 193 19.49 5.95 -10.24
C ALA A 193 19.31 6.88 -9.04
N TYR A 194 19.58 8.17 -9.21
CA TYR A 194 19.34 9.16 -8.15
C TYR A 194 17.86 9.31 -7.82
N ALA A 195 16.98 9.31 -8.83
CA ALA A 195 15.53 9.33 -8.59
C ALA A 195 15.08 8.07 -7.83
N GLY A 196 15.55 6.88 -8.23
CA GLY A 196 15.27 5.63 -7.55
C GLY A 196 15.81 5.59 -6.11
N LEU A 197 17.01 6.15 -5.88
CA LEU A 197 17.59 6.32 -4.54
C LEU A 197 16.71 7.22 -3.65
N ALA A 198 16.24 8.33 -4.22
CA ALA A 198 15.33 9.24 -3.50
C ALA A 198 14.04 8.51 -3.08
N GLU A 199 13.40 7.81 -4.01
CA GLU A 199 12.19 7.04 -3.71
C GLU A 199 12.44 5.93 -2.68
N ALA A 200 13.58 5.26 -2.74
CA ALA A 200 13.94 4.25 -1.75
C ALA A 200 14.06 4.85 -0.34
N TRP A 201 14.69 6.00 -0.20
CA TRP A 201 14.76 6.72 1.09
C TRP A 201 13.37 7.16 1.58
N LEU A 202 12.50 7.71 0.71
CA LEU A 202 11.15 8.14 1.08
C LEU A 202 10.32 6.97 1.63
N ILE A 203 10.37 5.82 0.97
CA ILE A 203 9.64 4.63 1.42
C ILE A 203 10.29 4.01 2.68
N THR A 204 11.62 4.08 2.83
CA THR A 204 12.32 3.60 4.02
C THR A 204 11.84 4.32 5.29
N ARG A 205 11.53 5.61 5.22
CA ARG A 205 10.91 6.35 6.31
C ARG A 205 9.57 5.72 6.74
N GLU A 206 8.70 5.39 5.80
CA GLU A 206 7.36 4.84 6.09
C GLU A 206 7.44 3.48 6.78
N TYR A 207 8.47 2.70 6.49
CA TYR A 207 8.68 1.40 7.10
C TYR A 207 9.54 1.43 8.38
N GLY A 208 9.86 2.63 8.86
CA GLY A 208 10.55 2.83 10.15
C GLY A 208 12.01 2.41 10.19
N ALA A 209 12.65 2.17 9.04
CA ALA A 209 14.06 1.80 8.96
C ALA A 209 15.02 3.01 9.03
N ALA A 210 14.50 4.24 9.00
CA ALA A 210 15.26 5.47 9.15
C ALA A 210 14.43 6.57 9.82
N THR A 211 15.09 7.48 10.53
CA THR A 211 14.44 8.69 11.06
C THR A 211 13.96 9.58 9.92
N GLU A 212 12.88 10.35 10.15
CA GLU A 212 12.36 11.29 9.16
C GLU A 212 13.43 12.22 8.61
N SER A 213 14.21 12.85 9.50
CA SER A 213 15.24 13.80 9.11
C SER A 213 16.27 13.17 8.17
N ARG A 214 16.79 11.96 8.49
CA ARG A 214 17.76 11.26 7.66
C ARG A 214 17.17 10.89 6.30
N ALA A 215 15.96 10.30 6.27
CA ALA A 215 15.33 9.85 5.06
C ALA A 215 15.04 11.00 4.09
N TYR A 216 14.44 12.10 4.58
CA TYR A 216 14.13 13.24 3.74
C TYR A 216 15.36 14.01 3.31
N SER A 217 16.39 14.15 4.15
CA SER A 217 17.65 14.80 3.75
C SER A 217 18.35 14.04 2.65
N ALA A 218 18.44 12.71 2.77
CA ALA A 218 19.04 11.86 1.74
C ALA A 218 18.21 11.88 0.44
N ALA A 219 16.88 11.77 0.53
CA ALA A 219 16.00 11.85 -0.62
C ALA A 219 16.10 13.20 -1.34
N LYS A 220 16.14 14.31 -0.59
CA LYS A 220 16.27 15.65 -1.15
C LYS A 220 17.56 15.81 -1.93
N SER A 221 18.71 15.40 -1.34
CA SER A 221 19.99 15.44 -2.03
C SER A 221 19.99 14.63 -3.33
N ALA A 222 19.39 13.44 -3.29
CA ALA A 222 19.28 12.60 -4.49
C ALA A 222 18.37 13.22 -5.56
N VAL A 223 17.23 13.81 -5.18
CA VAL A 223 16.34 14.53 -6.13
C VAL A 223 17.04 15.70 -6.78
N GLU A 224 17.80 16.51 -6.00
CA GLU A 224 18.53 17.65 -6.52
C GLU A 224 19.57 17.21 -7.58
N GLN A 225 20.27 16.13 -7.35
CA GLN A 225 21.19 15.59 -8.35
C GLN A 225 20.47 15.01 -9.56
N ALA A 226 19.37 14.26 -9.35
CA ALA A 226 18.57 13.74 -10.47
C ALA A 226 18.08 14.87 -11.41
N LEU A 227 17.52 15.94 -10.84
CA LEU A 227 17.01 17.10 -11.60
C LEU A 227 18.12 17.96 -12.22
N LYS A 228 19.32 17.98 -11.63
CA LYS A 228 20.49 18.62 -12.21
C LYS A 228 20.98 17.89 -13.47
N LEU A 229 20.96 16.56 -13.44
CA LEU A 229 21.37 15.71 -14.56
C LEU A 229 20.28 15.64 -15.64
N ASP A 230 19.02 15.48 -15.25
CA ASP A 230 17.87 15.46 -16.14
C ASP A 230 16.67 16.21 -15.53
N SER A 231 16.47 17.46 -15.92
CA SER A 231 15.35 18.29 -15.47
C SER A 231 13.98 17.85 -16.02
N ARG A 232 13.94 16.85 -16.91
CA ARG A 232 12.74 16.28 -17.50
C ARG A 232 12.43 14.88 -16.99
N LEU A 233 13.08 14.39 -15.97
CA LEU A 233 12.86 13.06 -15.40
C LEU A 233 11.59 13.03 -14.54
N PRO A 234 10.50 12.35 -14.95
CA PRO A 234 9.22 12.31 -14.22
C PRO A 234 9.38 11.82 -12.79
N ALA A 235 10.14 10.73 -12.57
CA ALA A 235 10.39 10.14 -11.26
C ALA A 235 11.03 11.12 -10.26
N ALA A 236 11.94 12.01 -10.74
CA ALA A 236 12.56 13.02 -9.89
C ALA A 236 11.54 14.09 -9.47
N HIS A 237 10.66 14.53 -10.37
CA HIS A 237 9.56 15.45 -10.04
C HIS A 237 8.56 14.81 -9.08
N ARG A 238 8.21 13.53 -9.26
CA ARG A 238 7.36 12.76 -8.35
C ARG A 238 7.95 12.72 -6.94
N ALA A 239 9.22 12.33 -6.81
CA ALA A 239 9.91 12.28 -5.52
C ALA A 239 10.00 13.68 -4.87
N ASN A 240 10.24 14.73 -5.67
CA ASN A 240 10.24 16.12 -5.21
C ASN A 240 8.86 16.51 -4.67
N GLY A 241 7.77 16.18 -5.36
CA GLY A 241 6.41 16.43 -4.91
C GLY A 241 6.13 15.79 -3.55
N PHE A 242 6.58 14.54 -3.34
CA PHE A 242 6.49 13.86 -2.05
C PHE A 242 7.21 14.64 -0.94
N ILE A 243 8.48 15.04 -1.16
CA ILE A 243 9.27 15.80 -0.19
C ILE A 243 8.59 17.14 0.14
N GLN A 244 8.10 17.83 -0.88
CA GLN A 244 7.46 19.14 -0.69
C GLN A 244 6.18 19.03 0.14
N TYR A 245 5.41 17.98 -0.01
CA TYR A 245 4.18 17.77 0.74
C TYR A 245 4.46 17.37 2.20
N TRP A 246 5.10 16.21 2.39
CA TRP A 246 5.22 15.61 3.74
C TRP A 246 6.39 16.10 4.57
N TRP A 247 7.40 16.76 3.94
CA TRP A 247 8.55 17.29 4.67
C TRP A 247 8.60 18.81 4.74
N SER A 248 8.31 19.47 3.63
CA SER A 248 8.36 20.95 3.57
C SER A 248 7.02 21.58 3.89
N TYR A 249 5.94 20.81 3.94
CA TYR A 249 4.56 21.25 4.14
C TYR A 249 4.15 22.36 3.17
N ASP A 250 4.59 22.24 1.92
CA ASP A 250 4.28 23.15 0.82
C ASP A 250 3.41 22.44 -0.23
N ALA A 251 2.11 22.45 0.01
CA ALA A 251 1.14 21.79 -0.86
C ALA A 251 1.14 22.35 -2.29
N GLN A 252 1.38 23.67 -2.46
CA GLN A 252 1.40 24.28 -3.78
C GLN A 252 2.56 23.76 -4.63
N ARG A 253 3.78 23.75 -4.06
CA ARG A 253 4.95 23.21 -4.77
C ARG A 253 4.81 21.72 -5.01
N ALA A 254 4.23 20.96 -4.07
CA ALA A 254 3.98 19.54 -4.23
C ALA A 254 3.06 19.26 -5.43
N VAL A 255 1.92 19.95 -5.50
CA VAL A 255 0.98 19.85 -6.62
C VAL A 255 1.66 20.18 -7.95
N ASN A 256 2.41 21.29 -8.00
CA ASN A 256 3.14 21.67 -9.22
C ASN A 256 4.14 20.60 -9.65
N SER A 257 4.82 19.95 -8.70
CA SER A 257 5.79 18.88 -9.00
C SER A 257 5.12 17.62 -9.54
N PHE A 258 3.99 17.20 -8.95
CA PHE A 258 3.21 16.06 -9.49
C PHE A 258 2.64 16.37 -10.86
N GLN A 259 2.06 17.56 -11.06
CA GLN A 259 1.58 17.99 -12.38
C GLN A 259 2.70 18.04 -13.42
N ARG A 260 3.91 18.47 -13.01
CA ARG A 260 5.07 18.42 -13.90
C ARG A 260 5.47 16.99 -14.25
N ALA A 261 5.49 16.06 -13.28
CA ALA A 261 5.76 14.66 -13.55
C ALA A 261 4.74 14.08 -14.55
N LEU A 262 3.45 14.33 -14.36
CA LEU A 262 2.37 13.86 -15.23
C LEU A 262 2.34 14.56 -16.60
N THR A 263 2.80 15.81 -16.70
CA THR A 263 3.00 16.48 -18.01
C THR A 263 4.13 15.83 -18.81
N LEU A 264 5.18 15.37 -18.11
CA LEU A 264 6.33 14.71 -18.75
C LEU A 264 6.02 13.25 -19.11
N ASP A 265 5.27 12.55 -18.25
CA ASP A 265 4.78 11.19 -18.50
C ASP A 265 3.35 11.02 -17.99
N PRO A 266 2.33 11.16 -18.86
CA PRO A 266 0.92 10.97 -18.50
C PRO A 266 0.55 9.51 -18.17
N HIS A 267 1.46 8.56 -18.37
CA HIS A 267 1.26 7.15 -18.09
C HIS A 267 2.08 6.67 -16.88
N ASP A 268 2.71 7.57 -16.16
CA ASP A 268 3.40 7.21 -14.90
C ASP A 268 2.38 6.93 -13.78
N GLY A 269 1.99 5.67 -13.67
CA GLY A 269 1.02 5.22 -12.67
C GLY A 269 1.43 5.51 -11.22
N LEU A 270 2.74 5.58 -10.92
CA LEU A 270 3.21 5.95 -9.58
C LEU A 270 3.01 7.45 -9.30
N SER A 271 3.18 8.32 -10.30
CA SER A 271 2.88 9.74 -10.15
C SER A 271 1.39 9.97 -9.90
N HIS A 272 0.49 9.30 -10.63
CA HIS A 272 -0.94 9.33 -10.35
C HIS A 272 -1.23 8.85 -8.93
N PHE A 273 -0.66 7.72 -8.51
CA PHE A 273 -0.89 7.15 -7.18
C PHE A 273 -0.44 8.07 -6.04
N TRP A 274 0.76 8.63 -6.12
CA TRP A 274 1.26 9.51 -5.05
C TRP A 274 0.56 10.86 -5.05
N TYR A 275 0.18 11.36 -6.24
CA TYR A 275 -0.61 12.58 -6.34
C TYR A 275 -2.01 12.40 -5.77
N ALA A 276 -2.65 11.24 -6.00
CA ALA A 276 -3.93 10.90 -5.39
C ALA A 276 -3.90 10.98 -3.85
N ASN A 277 -2.82 10.48 -3.22
CA ASN A 277 -2.65 10.54 -1.76
C ASN A 277 -2.59 12.00 -1.27
N VAL A 278 -1.86 12.87 -1.98
CA VAL A 278 -1.79 14.30 -1.65
C VAL A 278 -3.15 14.97 -1.82
N LEU A 279 -3.86 14.69 -2.91
CA LEU A 279 -5.19 15.25 -3.17
C LEU A 279 -6.21 14.82 -2.10
N ALA A 280 -6.16 13.56 -1.65
CA ALA A 280 -7.01 13.05 -0.58
C ALA A 280 -6.75 13.78 0.74
N ASP A 281 -5.49 13.96 1.11
CA ASP A 281 -5.09 14.72 2.32
C ASP A 281 -5.49 16.20 2.26
N LEU A 282 -5.50 16.78 1.06
CA LEU A 282 -5.98 18.14 0.81
C LEU A 282 -7.51 18.26 0.80
N GLY A 283 -8.23 17.12 0.93
CA GLY A 283 -9.69 17.08 0.85
C GLY A 283 -10.26 17.23 -0.57
N GLN A 284 -9.43 17.06 -1.60
CA GLN A 284 -9.82 17.11 -3.02
C GLN A 284 -10.32 15.72 -3.47
N ASP A 285 -11.36 15.22 -2.81
CA ASP A 285 -11.80 13.82 -2.92
C ASP A 285 -12.08 13.38 -4.37
N THR A 286 -12.83 14.16 -5.15
CA THR A 286 -13.16 13.81 -6.54
C THR A 286 -11.90 13.71 -7.42
N ALA A 287 -10.96 14.62 -7.26
CA ALA A 287 -9.70 14.58 -7.99
C ALA A 287 -8.84 13.38 -7.54
N ALA A 288 -8.76 13.13 -6.24
CA ALA A 288 -8.05 11.97 -5.70
C ALA A 288 -8.58 10.65 -6.26
N GLN A 289 -9.91 10.47 -6.33
CA GLN A 289 -10.51 9.25 -6.87
C GLN A 289 -10.15 9.06 -8.36
N ARG A 290 -10.20 10.12 -9.18
CA ARG A 290 -9.79 10.03 -10.60
C ARG A 290 -8.33 9.59 -10.74
N GLU A 291 -7.44 10.15 -9.94
CA GLU A 291 -6.02 9.80 -9.95
C GLU A 291 -5.79 8.34 -9.49
N TYR A 292 -6.51 7.87 -8.44
CA TYR A 292 -6.47 6.46 -8.04
C TYR A 292 -6.98 5.51 -9.12
N ASP A 293 -8.07 5.86 -9.82
CA ASP A 293 -8.62 5.04 -10.90
C ASP A 293 -7.62 4.94 -12.06
N THR A 294 -6.98 6.06 -12.42
CA THR A 294 -5.91 6.09 -13.44
C THR A 294 -4.72 5.25 -12.99
N ALA A 295 -4.26 5.41 -11.76
CA ALA A 295 -3.16 4.61 -11.22
C ALA A 295 -3.47 3.11 -11.24
N GLN A 296 -4.69 2.71 -10.89
CA GLN A 296 -5.13 1.31 -10.91
C GLN A 296 -5.16 0.73 -12.32
N LEU A 297 -5.52 1.53 -13.33
CA LEU A 297 -5.50 1.12 -14.74
C LEU A 297 -4.05 0.94 -15.25
N LEU A 298 -3.15 1.82 -14.83
CA LEU A 298 -1.75 1.80 -15.27
C LEU A 298 -0.91 0.76 -14.51
N LEU A 299 -1.24 0.48 -13.26
CA LEU A 299 -0.55 -0.47 -12.37
C LEU A 299 -1.51 -1.56 -11.87
N PRO A 300 -2.09 -2.39 -12.75
CA PRO A 300 -3.04 -3.41 -12.35
C PRO A 300 -2.38 -4.43 -11.41
N GLY A 301 -3.10 -4.80 -10.35
CA GLY A 301 -2.60 -5.78 -9.37
C GLY A 301 -1.67 -5.20 -8.29
N THR A 302 -1.59 -3.86 -8.17
CA THR A 302 -0.87 -3.20 -7.07
C THR A 302 -1.79 -2.99 -5.87
N PRO A 303 -1.68 -3.81 -4.80
CA PRO A 303 -2.61 -3.73 -3.65
C PRO A 303 -2.56 -2.36 -2.95
N ALA A 304 -1.40 -1.71 -2.92
CA ALA A 304 -1.22 -0.42 -2.26
C ALA A 304 -2.21 0.65 -2.78
N ILE A 305 -2.56 0.64 -4.06
CA ILE A 305 -3.51 1.60 -4.63
C ILE A 305 -4.91 1.40 -4.04
N ALA A 306 -5.38 0.15 -3.96
CA ALA A 306 -6.68 -0.16 -3.37
C ALA A 306 -6.71 0.16 -1.86
N ILE A 307 -5.61 -0.10 -1.16
CA ILE A 307 -5.46 0.18 0.28
C ILE A 307 -5.52 1.68 0.55
N GLU A 308 -4.72 2.48 -0.16
CA GLU A 308 -4.70 3.93 0.04
C GLU A 308 -6.01 4.60 -0.42
N ARG A 309 -6.65 4.10 -1.47
CA ARG A 309 -7.99 4.54 -1.86
C ARG A 309 -9.03 4.27 -0.77
N ALA A 310 -8.98 3.10 -0.12
CA ALA A 310 -9.85 2.80 1.03
C ALA A 310 -9.53 3.71 2.22
N CYS A 311 -8.26 4.02 2.46
CA CYS A 311 -7.82 5.01 3.45
C CYS A 311 -8.36 6.42 3.12
N ALA A 312 -8.33 6.83 1.86
CA ALA A 312 -8.86 8.11 1.39
C ALA A 312 -10.38 8.26 1.66
N HIS A 313 -11.14 7.17 1.72
CA HIS A 313 -12.52 7.24 2.17
C HIS A 313 -12.65 7.70 3.62
N TRP A 314 -11.75 7.27 4.51
CA TRP A 314 -11.68 7.80 5.86
C TRP A 314 -11.31 9.29 5.87
N GLN A 315 -10.32 9.71 5.10
CA GLN A 315 -9.94 11.12 4.98
C GLN A 315 -11.14 11.98 4.54
N ALA A 316 -11.96 11.49 3.62
CA ALA A 316 -13.17 12.15 3.15
C ALA A 316 -14.38 12.07 4.12
N GLY A 317 -14.21 11.52 5.33
CA GLY A 317 -15.27 11.40 6.33
C GLY A 317 -16.22 10.21 6.13
N ARG A 318 -15.91 9.31 5.19
CA ARG A 318 -16.71 8.10 4.91
C ARG A 318 -16.21 6.91 5.73
N ASP A 319 -16.12 7.08 7.05
CA ASP A 319 -15.48 6.14 7.99
C ASP A 319 -16.05 4.71 7.90
N ARG A 320 -17.37 4.58 7.75
CA ARG A 320 -18.00 3.25 7.64
C ARG A 320 -17.54 2.52 6.39
N ARG A 321 -17.45 3.22 5.26
CA ARG A 321 -16.98 2.66 3.99
C ARG A 321 -15.50 2.27 4.09
N ALA A 322 -14.66 3.16 4.62
CA ALA A 322 -13.24 2.90 4.83
C ALA A 322 -13.01 1.63 5.68
N LEU A 323 -13.69 1.52 6.83
CA LEU A 323 -13.58 0.35 7.70
C LEU A 323 -14.03 -0.94 7.00
N MET A 324 -15.09 -0.90 6.21
CA MET A 324 -15.57 -2.06 5.46
C MET A 324 -14.53 -2.52 4.42
N GLU A 325 -14.06 -1.61 3.57
CA GLU A 325 -13.10 -1.93 2.50
C GLU A 325 -11.74 -2.34 3.07
N LEU A 326 -11.23 -1.64 4.10
CA LEU A 326 -9.97 -1.99 4.76
C LEU A 326 -10.02 -3.37 5.45
N ASN A 327 -11.16 -3.75 6.05
CA ASN A 327 -11.29 -5.09 6.64
C ASN A 327 -11.37 -6.19 5.56
N GLN A 328 -11.96 -5.92 4.38
CA GLN A 328 -11.90 -6.84 3.25
C GLN A 328 -10.47 -7.00 2.73
N LEU A 329 -9.74 -5.90 2.58
CA LEU A 329 -8.33 -5.91 2.18
C LEU A 329 -7.45 -6.61 3.23
N LYS A 330 -7.73 -6.42 4.51
CA LYS A 330 -7.03 -7.12 5.61
C LYS A 330 -7.18 -8.65 5.52
N ALA A 331 -8.34 -9.14 5.13
CA ALA A 331 -8.55 -10.58 4.93
C ALA A 331 -7.76 -11.13 3.73
N GLN A 332 -7.51 -10.31 2.71
CA GLN A 332 -6.72 -10.69 1.52
C GLN A 332 -5.20 -10.52 1.74
N TYR A 333 -4.80 -9.51 2.52
CA TYR A 333 -3.42 -9.10 2.77
C TYR A 333 -3.19 -8.93 4.29
N PRO A 334 -3.19 -10.02 5.09
CA PRO A 334 -3.17 -9.95 6.56
C PRO A 334 -1.89 -9.31 7.12
N ASP A 335 -0.79 -9.41 6.40
CA ASP A 335 0.53 -8.91 6.79
C ASP A 335 0.89 -7.54 6.18
N ASP A 336 -0.08 -6.83 5.60
CA ASP A 336 0.16 -5.48 5.09
C ASP A 336 0.07 -4.44 6.22
N ALA A 337 1.19 -3.77 6.47
CA ALA A 337 1.32 -2.78 7.53
C ALA A 337 0.49 -1.51 7.26
N THR A 338 0.29 -1.13 5.99
CA THR A 338 -0.46 0.07 5.61
C THR A 338 -1.94 -0.10 5.96
N ILE A 339 -2.51 -1.28 5.75
CA ILE A 339 -3.89 -1.59 6.15
C ILE A 339 -4.07 -1.39 7.66
N ARG A 340 -3.12 -1.90 8.47
CA ARG A 340 -3.16 -1.75 9.94
C ARG A 340 -3.10 -0.29 10.35
N ASN A 341 -2.23 0.49 9.69
CA ASN A 341 -2.13 1.93 9.92
C ASN A 341 -3.45 2.65 9.59
N CYS A 342 -4.03 2.41 8.42
CA CYS A 342 -5.30 3.02 8.03
C CYS A 342 -6.47 2.64 8.94
N LEU A 343 -6.55 1.37 9.37
CA LEU A 343 -7.54 0.92 10.35
C LEU A 343 -7.36 1.60 11.71
N ALA A 344 -6.11 1.74 12.18
CA ALA A 344 -5.82 2.44 13.42
C ALA A 344 -6.34 3.89 13.35
N TRP A 345 -6.02 4.64 12.28
CA TRP A 345 -6.53 5.99 12.09
C TRP A 345 -8.07 6.06 12.03
N ALA A 346 -8.71 5.12 11.35
CA ALA A 346 -10.17 5.06 11.28
C ALA A 346 -10.82 4.75 12.65
N HIS A 347 -10.18 3.95 13.49
CA HIS A 347 -10.66 3.64 14.84
C HIS A 347 -10.46 4.82 15.81
N ILE A 348 -9.27 5.44 15.85
CA ILE A 348 -9.03 6.56 16.76
C ILE A 348 -9.94 7.75 16.43
N SER A 349 -10.22 8.02 15.14
CA SER A 349 -11.11 9.12 14.75
C SER A 349 -12.55 8.97 15.26
N ARG A 350 -12.91 7.78 15.74
CA ARG A 350 -14.20 7.45 16.35
C ARG A 350 -14.12 7.35 17.89
N GLY A 351 -12.98 7.69 18.47
CA GLY A 351 -12.72 7.53 19.90
C GLY A 351 -12.50 6.08 20.35
N ASP A 352 -12.39 5.11 19.42
CA ASP A 352 -12.17 3.71 19.76
C ASP A 352 -10.68 3.42 19.97
N ILE A 353 -10.16 3.85 21.11
CA ILE A 353 -8.75 3.65 21.48
C ILE A 353 -8.38 2.18 21.65
N ARG A 354 -9.34 1.31 21.99
CA ARG A 354 -9.09 -0.13 22.12
C ARG A 354 -8.83 -0.79 20.77
N ALA A 355 -9.65 -0.46 19.77
CA ALA A 355 -9.43 -0.94 18.41
C ALA A 355 -8.18 -0.31 17.79
N TYR A 356 -7.94 0.98 18.04
CA TYR A 356 -6.69 1.65 17.65
C TYR A 356 -5.47 0.90 18.17
N ALA A 357 -5.41 0.61 19.47
CA ALA A 357 -4.26 -0.04 20.10
C ALA A 357 -4.01 -1.45 19.52
N ARG A 358 -5.06 -2.21 19.23
CA ARG A 358 -4.92 -3.53 18.57
C ARG A 358 -4.30 -3.41 17.17
N GLU A 359 -4.83 -2.52 16.32
CA GLU A 359 -4.29 -2.37 14.96
C GLU A 359 -2.89 -1.73 14.97
N PHE A 360 -2.62 -0.82 15.91
CA PHE A 360 -1.29 -0.22 16.11
C PHE A 360 -0.27 -1.25 16.63
N GLY A 361 -0.68 -2.16 17.53
CA GLY A 361 0.15 -3.27 17.98
C GLY A 361 0.55 -4.21 16.83
N GLU A 362 -0.41 -4.56 15.96
CA GLU A 362 -0.13 -5.36 14.77
C GLU A 362 0.76 -4.61 13.76
N LEU A 363 0.54 -3.32 13.55
CA LEU A 363 1.42 -2.47 12.75
C LEU A 363 2.86 -2.51 13.28
N ALA A 364 3.04 -2.36 14.60
CA ALA A 364 4.35 -2.39 15.23
C ALA A 364 5.04 -3.76 15.06
N ARG A 365 4.28 -4.84 15.23
CA ARG A 365 4.77 -6.22 15.01
C ARG A 365 5.23 -6.45 13.57
N LEU A 366 4.47 -5.97 12.59
CA LEU A 366 4.80 -6.10 11.16
C LEU A 366 6.02 -5.26 10.76
N ARG A 367 6.15 -4.06 11.30
CA ARG A 367 7.29 -3.16 11.02
C ARG A 367 8.58 -3.57 11.71
N LYS A 368 8.50 -4.31 12.82
CA LYS A 368 9.66 -4.81 13.60
C LYS A 368 10.61 -3.69 14.06
N VAL A 369 10.08 -2.49 14.30
CA VAL A 369 10.84 -1.34 14.82
C VAL A 369 10.77 -1.36 16.34
N PRO A 370 11.90 -1.45 17.07
CA PRO A 370 11.91 -1.61 18.53
C PRO A 370 11.17 -0.49 19.27
N GLU A 371 11.34 0.75 18.86
CA GLU A 371 10.71 1.93 19.46
C GLU A 371 9.19 1.89 19.29
N LEU A 372 8.72 1.48 18.10
CA LEU A 372 7.31 1.34 17.80
C LEU A 372 6.67 0.20 18.60
N LEU A 373 7.38 -0.92 18.77
CA LEU A 373 6.95 -2.04 19.61
C LEU A 373 6.83 -1.62 21.08
N ALA A 374 7.82 -0.90 21.59
CA ALA A 374 7.80 -0.39 22.96
C ALA A 374 6.64 0.59 23.19
N LEU A 375 6.36 1.47 22.23
CA LEU A 375 5.23 2.39 22.27
C LEU A 375 3.89 1.63 22.25
N ALA A 376 3.75 0.62 21.41
CA ALA A 376 2.55 -0.21 21.32
C ALA A 376 2.29 -0.95 22.64
N GLN A 377 3.29 -1.50 23.30
CA GLN A 377 3.19 -2.15 24.60
C GLN A 377 2.76 -1.16 25.71
N LYS A 378 3.35 0.04 25.72
CA LYS A 378 2.95 1.11 26.66
C LYS A 378 1.49 1.51 26.46
N LEU A 379 1.07 1.66 25.21
CA LEU A 379 -0.30 2.01 24.85
C LEU A 379 -1.29 0.90 25.28
N ASP A 380 -0.98 -0.37 25.00
CA ASP A 380 -1.81 -1.49 25.39
C ASP A 380 -2.00 -1.56 26.92
N THR A 381 -0.91 -1.41 27.68
CA THR A 381 -0.93 -1.30 29.13
C THR A 381 -1.81 -0.14 29.62
N ALA A 382 -1.71 1.02 28.97
CA ALA A 382 -2.51 2.19 29.31
C ALA A 382 -4.00 1.99 28.99
N VAL A 383 -4.32 1.35 27.88
CA VAL A 383 -5.69 1.02 27.47
C VAL A 383 -6.36 0.03 28.46
N VAL A 384 -5.61 -0.94 28.96
CA VAL A 384 -6.11 -1.86 29.99
C VAL A 384 -6.39 -1.11 31.31
N ARG A 385 -5.48 -0.20 31.70
CA ARG A 385 -5.59 0.57 32.96
C ARG A 385 -6.73 1.59 32.90
N ASN A 386 -6.75 2.45 31.91
CA ASN A 386 -7.76 3.48 31.70
C ASN A 386 -7.85 3.91 30.24
N PRO A 387 -8.83 3.40 29.47
CA PRO A 387 -8.98 3.75 28.05
C PRO A 387 -9.15 5.26 27.79
N ALA A 388 -9.81 5.99 28.69
CA ALA A 388 -10.10 7.40 28.49
C ALA A 388 -8.83 8.28 28.44
N THR A 389 -7.76 7.87 29.13
CA THR A 389 -6.50 8.61 29.19
C THR A 389 -5.36 7.92 28.43
N ALA A 390 -5.62 6.78 27.82
CA ALA A 390 -4.56 5.99 27.17
C ALA A 390 -3.86 6.73 26.01
N HIS A 391 -4.57 7.63 25.30
CA HIS A 391 -4.00 8.47 24.25
C HIS A 391 -2.87 9.38 24.73
N LEU A 392 -2.80 9.69 26.04
CA LEU A 392 -1.71 10.50 26.61
C LEU A 392 -0.34 9.84 26.44
N VAL A 393 -0.29 8.52 26.29
CA VAL A 393 0.96 7.80 25.93
C VAL A 393 1.47 8.24 24.57
N LEU A 394 0.57 8.41 23.60
CA LEU A 394 0.91 8.86 22.23
C LEU A 394 1.33 10.35 22.24
N VAL A 395 0.64 11.18 23.04
CA VAL A 395 0.98 12.59 23.19
C VAL A 395 2.37 12.77 23.84
N ALA A 396 2.66 11.99 24.90
CA ALA A 396 3.96 12.03 25.56
C ALA A 396 5.10 11.55 24.64
N ASP A 397 4.84 10.54 23.81
CA ASP A 397 5.81 10.09 22.81
C ASP A 397 6.08 11.15 21.75
N ALA A 398 5.03 11.77 21.23
CA ALA A 398 5.16 12.89 20.28
C ALA A 398 5.94 14.09 20.90
N GLN A 399 5.73 14.41 22.18
CA GLN A 399 6.50 15.45 22.86
C GLN A 399 7.98 15.11 22.98
N ARG A 400 8.31 13.82 23.23
CA ARG A 400 9.70 13.34 23.22
C ARG A 400 10.34 13.50 21.84
N GLU A 401 9.62 13.14 20.78
CA GLU A 401 10.09 13.34 19.40
C GLU A 401 10.31 14.83 19.05
N PHE A 402 9.46 15.73 19.56
CA PHE A 402 9.69 17.18 19.43
C PHE A 402 10.97 17.64 20.11
N ALA A 403 11.20 17.18 21.34
CA ALA A 403 12.40 17.52 22.09
C ALA A 403 13.67 17.01 21.40
N ALA A 404 13.59 15.89 20.71
CA ALA A 404 14.67 15.31 19.91
C ALA A 404 14.82 15.95 18.51
N GLY A 405 13.91 16.84 18.10
CA GLY A 405 13.91 17.42 16.75
C GLY A 405 13.47 16.46 15.63
N GLU A 406 12.90 15.34 16.00
CA GLU A 406 12.45 14.28 15.08
C GLU A 406 11.06 14.55 14.50
N ARG A 407 10.25 15.37 15.17
CA ARG A 407 8.89 15.76 14.76
C ARG A 407 8.78 17.26 14.58
N LYS A 408 8.08 17.69 13.54
CA LYS A 408 7.95 19.11 13.18
C LYS A 408 6.59 19.73 13.52
N THR A 409 5.55 18.93 13.71
CA THR A 409 4.19 19.44 13.95
C THR A 409 3.45 18.67 15.04
N ARG A 410 2.55 19.38 15.72
CA ARG A 410 1.65 18.82 16.73
C ARG A 410 0.32 18.34 16.16
N MET A 411 0.18 18.28 14.84
CA MET A 411 -1.06 17.89 14.17
C MET A 411 -1.57 16.53 14.60
N THR A 412 -0.72 15.49 14.57
CA THR A 412 -1.08 14.12 14.94
C THR A 412 -1.53 14.01 16.42
N PRO A 413 -0.75 14.44 17.42
CA PRO A 413 -1.21 14.37 18.82
C PRO A 413 -2.42 15.26 19.09
N ALA A 414 -2.58 16.40 18.42
CA ALA A 414 -3.77 17.23 18.53
C ALA A 414 -5.02 16.51 17.98
N PHE A 415 -4.90 15.83 16.85
CA PHE A 415 -5.98 15.02 16.31
C PHE A 415 -6.34 13.85 17.25
N GLN A 416 -5.35 13.17 17.84
CA GLN A 416 -5.58 12.07 18.79
C GLN A 416 -6.29 12.56 20.05
N ALA A 417 -5.84 13.67 20.64
CA ALA A 417 -6.50 14.29 21.79
C ALA A 417 -7.94 14.72 21.44
N SER A 418 -8.13 15.37 20.30
CA SER A 418 -9.46 15.73 19.77
C SER A 418 -10.37 14.50 19.70
N SER A 419 -9.91 13.46 19.03
CA SER A 419 -10.70 12.23 18.81
C SER A 419 -11.13 11.54 20.10
N MET A 420 -10.33 11.70 21.17
CA MET A 420 -10.63 11.18 22.50
C MET A 420 -11.47 12.14 23.38
N GLY A 421 -11.84 13.31 22.85
CA GLY A 421 -12.60 14.31 23.60
C GLY A 421 -11.78 15.05 24.67
N ASP A 422 -10.45 14.93 24.63
CA ASP A 422 -9.55 15.58 25.60
C ASP A 422 -9.28 17.04 25.19
N ARG A 423 -10.20 17.91 25.62
CA ARG A 423 -10.14 19.35 25.35
C ARG A 423 -8.88 20.02 25.90
N GLU A 424 -8.49 19.64 27.13
CA GLU A 424 -7.37 20.29 27.83
C GLU A 424 -6.07 20.05 27.06
N THR A 425 -5.77 18.81 26.75
CA THR A 425 -4.60 18.44 25.94
C THR A 425 -4.66 19.03 24.54
N LEU A 426 -5.83 19.01 23.88
CA LEU A 426 -6.01 19.60 22.56
C LEU A 426 -5.66 21.11 22.56
N VAL A 427 -6.24 21.88 23.48
CA VAL A 427 -6.01 23.33 23.59
C VAL A 427 -4.54 23.63 23.89
N ALA A 428 -3.90 22.84 24.78
CA ALA A 428 -2.47 23.00 25.07
C ALA A 428 -1.60 22.80 23.82
N LEU A 429 -1.88 21.75 23.03
CA LEU A 429 -1.15 21.46 21.79
C LEU A 429 -1.39 22.52 20.71
N LEU A 430 -2.64 22.98 20.54
CA LEU A 430 -2.99 24.04 19.58
C LEU A 430 -2.36 25.39 19.95
N ARG A 431 -2.30 25.77 21.23
CA ARG A 431 -1.61 26.97 21.67
C ARG A 431 -0.11 26.95 21.33
N GLN A 432 0.54 25.81 21.57
CA GLN A 432 1.94 25.63 21.21
C GLN A 432 2.16 25.68 19.69
N ALA A 433 1.30 25.01 18.91
CA ALA A 433 1.37 25.06 17.45
C ALA A 433 1.20 26.48 16.89
N ALA A 434 0.23 27.23 17.44
CA ALA A 434 -0.02 28.61 17.06
C ALA A 434 1.14 29.54 17.43
N MET A 435 1.74 29.39 18.62
CA MET A 435 2.89 30.18 19.06
C MET A 435 4.12 29.96 18.16
N LEU A 436 4.34 28.74 17.70
CA LEU A 436 5.48 28.39 16.86
C LEU A 436 5.21 28.60 15.37
N GLY A 437 4.01 29.07 15.00
CA GLY A 437 3.63 29.27 13.60
C GLY A 437 3.69 27.96 12.80
N GLU A 438 3.31 26.83 13.41
CA GLU A 438 3.36 25.53 12.75
C GLU A 438 2.52 25.51 11.47
N ARG A 439 3.05 24.79 10.47
CA ARG A 439 2.33 24.50 9.23
C ARG A 439 1.89 23.04 9.26
N TRP A 440 0.59 22.81 9.11
CA TRP A 440 0.00 21.48 9.06
C TRP A 440 -0.30 21.11 7.61
N TYR A 441 0.08 19.89 7.21
CA TYR A 441 -0.08 19.47 5.82
C TYR A 441 -1.45 18.85 5.52
N SER A 442 -2.12 18.19 6.48
CA SER A 442 -3.40 17.54 6.24
C SER A 442 -4.58 18.47 6.53
N ALA A 443 -5.21 18.96 5.48
CA ALA A 443 -6.45 19.74 5.60
C ALA A 443 -7.60 18.90 6.15
N THR A 444 -7.62 17.60 5.88
CA THR A 444 -8.67 16.67 6.33
C THR A 444 -8.63 16.44 7.84
N LEU A 445 -7.46 16.29 8.45
CA LEU A 445 -7.34 16.18 9.91
C LEU A 445 -7.76 17.47 10.61
N ASN A 446 -7.34 18.62 10.11
CA ASN A 446 -7.76 19.93 10.63
C ASN A 446 -9.29 20.10 10.55
N LYS A 447 -9.89 19.75 9.42
CA LYS A 447 -11.35 19.81 9.23
C LYS A 447 -12.08 18.90 10.23
N ARG A 448 -11.57 17.70 10.51
CA ARG A 448 -12.17 16.78 11.48
C ARG A 448 -12.12 17.35 12.90
N ILE A 449 -10.99 17.95 13.32
CA ILE A 449 -10.89 18.63 14.61
C ILE A 449 -11.91 19.80 14.66
N ALA A 450 -11.94 20.64 13.61
CA ALA A 450 -12.85 21.79 13.57
C ALA A 450 -14.33 21.37 13.63
N GLN A 451 -14.71 20.30 12.96
CA GLN A 451 -16.07 19.76 12.99
C GLN A 451 -16.46 19.20 14.36
N GLN A 452 -15.56 18.46 15.01
CA GLN A 452 -15.82 17.90 16.34
C GLN A 452 -16.00 18.98 17.40
N TRP A 453 -15.27 20.07 17.29
CA TRP A 453 -15.25 21.20 18.23
C TRP A 453 -15.93 22.47 17.68
N GLN A 454 -16.91 22.32 16.77
CA GLN A 454 -17.57 23.48 16.12
C GLN A 454 -18.21 24.46 17.10
N GLY A 455 -18.62 24.02 18.30
CA GLY A 455 -19.19 24.87 19.35
C GLY A 455 -18.15 25.47 20.31
N ASP A 456 -16.86 25.17 20.17
CA ASP A 456 -15.81 25.65 21.07
C ASP A 456 -15.04 26.80 20.42
N ALA A 457 -15.37 28.03 20.86
CA ALA A 457 -14.79 29.26 20.27
C ALA A 457 -13.26 29.35 20.45
N GLU A 458 -12.71 28.80 21.54
CA GLU A 458 -11.26 28.82 21.77
C GLU A 458 -10.55 27.87 20.81
N VAL A 459 -11.05 26.64 20.67
CA VAL A 459 -10.48 25.65 19.71
C VAL A 459 -10.54 26.19 18.30
N GLN A 460 -11.67 26.78 17.86
CA GLN A 460 -11.80 27.40 16.53
C GLN A 460 -10.81 28.54 16.33
N ALA A 461 -10.66 29.42 17.33
CA ALA A 461 -9.73 30.56 17.25
C ALA A 461 -8.27 30.08 17.16
N LEU A 462 -7.91 29.00 17.86
CA LEU A 462 -6.56 28.45 17.80
C LEU A 462 -6.28 27.73 16.48
N LEU A 463 -7.24 26.94 15.96
CA LEU A 463 -7.13 26.28 14.65
C LEU A 463 -6.92 27.30 13.51
N ASN A 464 -7.59 28.47 13.59
CA ASN A 464 -7.43 29.53 12.60
C ASN A 464 -6.03 30.19 12.64
N LYS A 465 -5.27 30.03 13.72
CA LYS A 465 -3.88 30.50 13.83
C LYS A 465 -2.85 29.52 13.30
N VAL A 466 -3.22 28.25 13.15
CA VAL A 466 -2.36 27.23 12.56
C VAL A 466 -2.44 27.33 11.04
N VAL A 467 -1.29 27.39 10.37
CA VAL A 467 -1.25 27.52 8.91
C VAL A 467 -1.52 26.15 8.28
N ILE A 468 -2.63 26.03 7.54
CA ILE A 468 -2.90 24.84 6.77
C ILE A 468 -2.26 24.96 5.38
N ALA A 469 -1.48 23.94 5.01
CA ALA A 469 -0.82 23.88 3.71
C ALA A 469 -1.85 23.56 2.62
N THR A 470 -2.60 24.56 2.15
CA THR A 470 -3.55 24.39 1.04
C THR A 470 -3.01 25.06 -0.23
N PRO A 471 -3.15 24.46 -1.41
CA PRO A 471 -2.78 25.12 -2.66
C PRO A 471 -3.70 26.31 -2.95
N LYS A 472 -3.13 27.38 -3.50
CA LYS A 472 -3.88 28.59 -3.88
C LYS A 472 -4.69 28.43 -5.17
N VAL A 473 -4.42 27.37 -5.94
CA VAL A 473 -5.08 27.09 -7.22
C VAL A 473 -6.23 26.12 -6.99
N ARG A 474 -7.44 26.46 -7.47
CA ARG A 474 -8.51 25.50 -7.63
C ARG A 474 -8.08 24.47 -8.68
N LEU A 475 -7.91 23.22 -8.25
CA LEU A 475 -7.66 22.13 -9.16
C LEU A 475 -8.99 21.85 -9.90
N THR A 476 -9.03 22.21 -11.17
CA THR A 476 -10.18 21.98 -12.08
C THR A 476 -10.28 20.50 -12.45
#